data_b8b82e304fe66b92ec3ecd0a206ce91e
#
_entry.id   b8b82e304fe66b92ec3ecd0a206ce91e
#
_cell.length_a   1.000
_cell.length_b   1.000
_cell.length_c   1.000
_cell.angle_alpha   90.00
_cell.angle_beta   90.00
_cell.angle_gamma   90.00
#
_symmetry.space_group_name_H-M   'P 1'
#
loop_
_entity.id
_entity.type
_entity.pdbx_description
1 polymer ?
#
loop_
_entity_poly.entity_id
_entity_poly.type
_entity_poly.pdbx_seq_one_letter_code
_entity_poly.pdbx_strand_id
1 'polypeptide(L)'
;MNWDLNGQSADLEQALAGGAPQRVGWFRFYFNDQRWEWSEQVQRMHGYEPGTVTPTTELVLAHKHPEDRGQVAATIDDILNTHKPFSTRHRIVDTSGNMHYVVVAGDRLHDGRGAVIGTHGFYVDVSRLPDPEQEERVTAKLAEIAESRAAIEQTKGMLMLIYGIDDDAAFNLLKWLSQEANIKLRLLAEQISEDLRNVGPAASQSEFDELLLTARLRVGRADDPPIAREA
;
A
#
# COMPACT_ATOMS: atom_id res chain seq x y z
N MET A 1 6.50 -16.27 8.39
CA MET A 1 5.84 -16.67 7.13
C MET A 1 6.25 -15.65 6.08
N ASN A 2 6.95 -16.08 5.03
CA ASN A 2 7.39 -15.16 3.97
C ASN A 2 6.13 -14.67 3.24
N TRP A 3 5.84 -13.39 3.38
CA TRP A 3 4.91 -12.72 2.48
C TRP A 3 5.48 -12.85 1.07
N ASP A 4 4.76 -13.57 0.24
CA ASP A 4 5.12 -13.72 -1.16
C ASP A 4 4.82 -12.41 -1.90
N LEU A 5 5.74 -11.44 -1.76
CA LEU A 5 5.71 -10.17 -2.51
C LEU A 5 5.82 -10.41 -4.02
N ASN A 6 6.21 -11.63 -4.45
CA ASN A 6 6.27 -12.00 -5.86
C ASN A 6 4.88 -11.99 -6.53
N GLY A 7 3.80 -12.39 -5.82
CA GLY A 7 2.45 -12.34 -6.38
C GLY A 7 1.94 -10.91 -6.57
N GLN A 8 2.19 -10.02 -5.60
CA GLN A 8 1.75 -8.62 -5.68
C GLN A 8 2.66 -7.77 -6.59
N SER A 9 3.95 -8.12 -6.70
CA SER A 9 4.84 -7.53 -7.69
C SER A 9 4.40 -7.90 -9.11
N ALA A 10 3.99 -9.14 -9.35
CA ALA A 10 3.51 -9.58 -10.65
C ALA A 10 2.20 -8.87 -11.07
N ASP A 11 1.27 -8.65 -10.13
CA ASP A 11 0.04 -7.90 -10.39
C ASP A 11 0.32 -6.41 -10.67
N LEU A 12 1.29 -5.82 -9.97
CA LEU A 12 1.73 -4.45 -10.22
C LEU A 12 2.51 -4.35 -11.53
N GLU A 13 3.40 -5.31 -11.80
CA GLU A 13 4.12 -5.43 -13.07
C GLU A 13 3.15 -5.66 -14.23
N GLN A 14 2.10 -6.45 -14.06
CA GLN A 14 1.09 -6.69 -15.06
C GLN A 14 0.16 -5.48 -15.26
N ALA A 15 -0.16 -4.73 -14.22
CA ALA A 15 -0.93 -3.48 -14.31
C ALA A 15 -0.13 -2.34 -14.97
N LEU A 16 1.20 -2.38 -14.83
CA LEU A 16 2.15 -1.43 -15.45
C LEU A 16 2.75 -1.95 -16.76
N ALA A 17 2.42 -3.17 -17.20
CA ALA A 17 2.99 -3.90 -18.33
C ALA A 17 2.69 -3.33 -19.72
N GLY A 18 2.27 -2.08 -19.81
CA GLY A 18 2.44 -1.29 -21.04
C GLY A 18 3.90 -0.86 -21.29
N GLY A 19 4.86 -1.22 -20.44
CA GLY A 19 6.26 -0.81 -20.58
C GLY A 19 7.20 -1.54 -19.62
N ALA A 20 8.43 -1.74 -20.00
CA ALA A 20 9.51 -2.55 -19.49
C ALA A 20 9.50 -2.89 -17.96
N PRO A 21 9.72 -4.18 -17.57
CA PRO A 21 9.73 -4.69 -16.18
C PRO A 21 10.77 -4.05 -15.25
N GLN A 22 11.68 -3.25 -15.75
CA GLN A 22 12.80 -2.64 -15.03
C GLN A 22 12.43 -1.35 -14.28
N ARG A 23 11.16 -0.93 -14.30
CA ARG A 23 10.73 0.37 -13.76
C ARG A 23 10.14 0.34 -12.35
N VAL A 24 9.95 -0.82 -11.78
CA VAL A 24 9.35 -0.97 -10.44
C VAL A 24 10.28 -1.77 -9.56
N GLY A 25 10.54 -1.27 -8.36
CA GLY A 25 11.32 -1.98 -7.37
C GLY A 25 10.79 -1.74 -5.97
N TRP A 26 10.90 -2.74 -5.10
CA TRP A 26 10.47 -2.64 -3.73
C TRP A 26 11.58 -2.14 -2.81
N PHE A 27 11.16 -1.57 -1.65
CA PHE A 27 12.04 -1.23 -0.53
C PHE A 27 11.39 -1.62 0.81
N ARG A 28 12.24 -1.74 1.84
CA ARG A 28 11.84 -1.79 3.25
C ARG A 28 12.71 -0.83 4.04
N PHE A 29 12.12 -0.23 5.08
CA PHE A 29 12.79 0.62 6.03
C PHE A 29 12.34 0.23 7.43
N TYR A 30 13.25 -0.25 8.27
CA TYR A 30 13.00 -0.69 9.64
C TYR A 30 13.24 0.46 10.60
N PHE A 31 12.31 0.72 11.52
CA PHE A 31 12.35 1.90 12.39
C PHE A 31 13.35 1.77 13.55
N ASN A 32 13.58 0.54 14.07
CA ASN A 32 14.41 0.29 15.25
C ASN A 32 15.90 0.60 15.03
N ASP A 33 16.42 0.28 13.87
CA ASP A 33 17.83 0.43 13.50
C ASP A 33 18.04 1.30 12.25
N GLN A 34 16.96 1.89 11.73
CA GLN A 34 16.94 2.70 10.51
C GLN A 34 17.57 2.00 9.31
N ARG A 35 17.42 0.68 9.27
CA ARG A 35 17.98 -0.16 8.21
C ARG A 35 17.07 -0.16 7.00
N TRP A 36 17.69 0.00 5.83
CA TRP A 36 17.04 -0.05 4.53
C TRP A 36 17.34 -1.36 3.81
N GLU A 37 16.37 -1.84 3.06
CA GLU A 37 16.52 -2.91 2.09
C GLU A 37 15.98 -2.43 0.75
N TRP A 38 16.74 -2.66 -0.32
CA TRP A 38 16.37 -2.35 -1.69
C TRP A 38 16.36 -3.60 -2.55
N SER A 39 15.32 -3.75 -3.39
CA SER A 39 15.36 -4.72 -4.48
C SER A 39 16.47 -4.39 -5.46
N GLU A 40 16.84 -5.35 -6.28
CA GLU A 40 17.81 -5.14 -7.37
C GLU A 40 17.40 -3.98 -8.29
N GLN A 41 16.10 -3.86 -8.57
CA GLN A 41 15.57 -2.80 -9.43
C GLN A 41 15.76 -1.41 -8.82
N VAL A 42 15.54 -1.26 -7.50
CA VAL A 42 15.81 0.02 -6.81
C VAL A 42 17.30 0.34 -6.82
N GLN A 43 18.16 -0.67 -6.62
CA GLN A 43 19.61 -0.48 -6.72
C GLN A 43 20.00 0.02 -8.12
N ARG A 44 19.47 -0.61 -9.18
CA ARG A 44 19.71 -0.18 -10.58
C ARG A 44 19.16 1.21 -10.88
N MET A 45 17.98 1.58 -10.35
CA MET A 45 17.43 2.94 -10.49
C MET A 45 18.36 4.00 -9.90
N HIS A 46 19.09 3.66 -8.84
CA HIS A 46 20.07 4.55 -8.22
C HIS A 46 21.47 4.43 -8.86
N GLY A 47 21.64 3.57 -9.87
CA GLY A 47 22.88 3.40 -10.63
C GLY A 47 23.86 2.40 -10.02
N TYR A 48 23.41 1.54 -9.10
CA TYR A 48 24.26 0.51 -8.48
C TYR A 48 24.06 -0.86 -9.15
N GLU A 49 25.15 -1.62 -9.23
CA GLU A 49 25.07 -3.04 -9.50
C GLU A 49 24.41 -3.76 -8.31
N PRO A 50 23.48 -4.70 -8.56
CA PRO A 50 22.82 -5.42 -7.50
C PRO A 50 23.78 -6.08 -6.50
N GLY A 51 23.52 -5.87 -5.21
CA GLY A 51 24.33 -6.43 -4.12
C GLY A 51 25.60 -5.65 -3.79
N THR A 52 25.90 -4.55 -4.47
CA THR A 52 27.10 -3.74 -4.22
C THR A 52 26.88 -2.58 -3.26
N VAL A 53 25.65 -2.29 -2.89
CA VAL A 53 25.30 -1.16 -2.03
C VAL A 53 24.50 -1.62 -0.81
N THR A 54 24.83 -1.06 0.35
CA THR A 54 24.00 -1.14 1.55
C THR A 54 23.37 0.23 1.75
N PRO A 55 22.04 0.36 1.52
CA PRO A 55 21.38 1.65 1.61
C PRO A 55 21.31 2.13 3.08
N THR A 56 21.54 3.42 3.28
CA THR A 56 21.36 4.16 4.54
C THR A 56 20.44 5.35 4.28
N THR A 57 19.91 5.97 5.34
CA THR A 57 19.09 7.18 5.19
C THR A 57 19.87 8.32 4.52
N GLU A 58 21.14 8.48 4.86
CA GLU A 58 22.02 9.46 4.24
C GLU A 58 22.20 9.19 2.74
N LEU A 59 22.41 7.93 2.37
CA LEU A 59 22.54 7.53 0.96
C LEU A 59 21.25 7.78 0.20
N VAL A 60 20.11 7.39 0.79
CA VAL A 60 18.77 7.64 0.22
C VAL A 60 18.60 9.13 -0.07
N LEU A 61 18.93 10.00 0.88
CA LEU A 61 18.82 11.45 0.73
C LEU A 61 19.88 12.04 -0.22
N ALA A 62 21.08 11.47 -0.28
CA ALA A 62 22.14 11.92 -1.19
C ALA A 62 21.75 11.78 -2.66
N HIS A 63 20.97 10.75 -2.99
CA HIS A 63 20.45 10.53 -4.34
C HIS A 63 19.23 11.40 -4.70
N LYS A 64 18.68 12.19 -3.78
CA LYS A 64 17.57 13.09 -4.12
C LYS A 64 18.08 14.34 -4.83
N HIS A 65 17.30 14.79 -5.83
CA HIS A 65 17.57 16.11 -6.41
C HIS A 65 17.64 17.17 -5.30
N PRO A 66 18.56 18.14 -5.35
CA PRO A 66 18.73 19.12 -4.28
C PRO A 66 17.44 19.81 -3.84
N GLU A 67 16.58 20.17 -4.78
CA GLU A 67 15.29 20.83 -4.49
C GLU A 67 14.29 19.90 -3.78
N ASP A 68 14.36 18.59 -4.01
CA ASP A 68 13.39 17.63 -3.48
C ASP A 68 13.84 17.02 -2.15
N ARG A 69 15.14 17.16 -1.81
CA ARG A 69 15.77 16.55 -0.63
C ARG A 69 15.08 16.92 0.68
N GLY A 70 14.71 18.19 0.85
CA GLY A 70 14.04 18.67 2.06
C GLY A 70 12.66 18.05 2.25
N GLN A 71 11.89 17.93 1.19
CA GLN A 71 10.57 17.30 1.22
C GLN A 71 10.67 15.80 1.54
N VAL A 72 11.63 15.09 0.94
CA VAL A 72 11.81 13.66 1.20
C VAL A 72 12.30 13.42 2.62
N ALA A 73 13.20 14.26 3.15
CA ALA A 73 13.63 14.18 4.54
C ALA A 73 12.45 14.37 5.50
N ALA A 74 11.61 15.39 5.28
CA ALA A 74 10.41 15.63 6.07
C ALA A 74 9.41 14.44 6.00
N THR A 75 9.30 13.78 4.84
CA THR A 75 8.47 12.59 4.70
C THR A 75 9.02 11.42 5.52
N ILE A 76 10.35 11.20 5.53
CA ILE A 76 10.97 10.14 6.36
C ILE A 76 10.74 10.42 7.84
N ASP A 77 10.91 11.69 8.28
CA ASP A 77 10.64 12.08 9.67
C ASP A 77 9.18 11.89 10.05
N ASP A 78 8.24 12.23 9.16
CA ASP A 78 6.81 12.01 9.41
C ASP A 78 6.48 10.51 9.53
N ILE A 79 7.03 9.67 8.66
CA ILE A 79 6.86 8.21 8.72
C ILE A 79 7.38 7.64 10.05
N LEU A 80 8.55 8.08 10.51
CA LEU A 80 9.13 7.66 11.78
C LEU A 80 8.24 8.06 12.98
N ASN A 81 7.59 9.22 12.92
CA ASN A 81 6.77 9.74 14.02
C ASN A 81 5.32 9.24 13.97
N THR A 82 4.75 9.05 12.78
CA THR A 82 3.31 8.78 12.63
C THR A 82 3.01 7.34 12.23
N HIS A 83 4.00 6.65 11.65
CA HIS A 83 3.85 5.32 11.07
C HIS A 83 2.70 5.22 10.03
N LYS A 84 2.40 6.31 9.33
CA LYS A 84 1.32 6.36 8.34
C LYS A 84 1.79 5.95 6.96
N PRO A 85 0.89 5.37 6.14
CA PRO A 85 1.14 5.22 4.71
C PRO A 85 1.46 6.56 4.05
N PHE A 86 2.29 6.53 3.02
CA PHE A 86 2.68 7.73 2.29
C PHE A 86 2.81 7.47 0.80
N SER A 87 2.69 8.55 0.03
CA SER A 87 3.07 8.58 -1.37
C SER A 87 3.78 9.90 -1.66
N THR A 88 4.92 9.82 -2.33
CA THR A 88 5.68 11.00 -2.75
C THR A 88 6.10 10.88 -4.20
N ARG A 89 6.20 12.03 -4.87
CA ARG A 89 6.83 12.15 -6.17
C ARG A 89 8.04 13.06 -6.03
N HIS A 90 9.18 12.58 -6.50
CA HIS A 90 10.43 13.34 -6.46
C HIS A 90 11.41 12.86 -7.53
N ARG A 91 12.49 13.60 -7.69
CA ARG A 91 13.59 13.26 -8.60
C ARG A 91 14.72 12.57 -7.83
N ILE A 92 15.25 11.51 -8.41
CA ILE A 92 16.53 10.92 -7.96
C ILE A 92 17.59 11.17 -9.02
N VAL A 93 18.84 11.28 -8.57
CA VAL A 93 20.04 11.36 -9.41
C VAL A 93 20.83 10.08 -9.18
N ASP A 94 21.05 9.30 -10.24
CA ASP A 94 21.81 8.06 -10.16
C ASP A 94 23.32 8.31 -10.00
N THR A 95 24.09 7.25 -9.81
CA THR A 95 25.58 7.34 -9.68
C THR A 95 26.26 7.88 -10.94
N SER A 96 25.61 7.87 -12.08
CA SER A 96 26.11 8.40 -13.35
C SER A 96 25.67 9.86 -13.60
N GLY A 97 24.90 10.45 -12.69
CA GLY A 97 24.37 11.81 -12.81
C GLY A 97 23.10 11.92 -13.64
N ASN A 98 22.48 10.80 -14.05
CA ASN A 98 21.20 10.85 -14.76
C ASN A 98 20.07 11.10 -13.78
N MET A 99 19.08 11.89 -14.21
CA MET A 99 17.90 12.21 -13.41
C MET A 99 16.75 11.28 -13.76
N HIS A 100 16.14 10.70 -12.73
CA HIS A 100 14.94 9.87 -12.84
C HIS A 100 13.80 10.52 -12.06
N TYR A 101 12.62 10.56 -12.66
CA TYR A 101 11.38 10.94 -11.97
C TYR A 101 10.78 9.68 -11.37
N VAL A 102 10.56 9.67 -10.05
CA VAL A 102 10.02 8.50 -9.37
C VAL A 102 8.78 8.86 -8.55
N VAL A 103 7.86 7.92 -8.51
CA VAL A 103 6.77 7.88 -7.52
C VAL A 103 7.12 6.80 -6.51
N VAL A 104 7.06 7.14 -5.23
CA VAL A 104 7.33 6.21 -4.14
C VAL A 104 6.11 6.15 -3.25
N ALA A 105 5.55 4.95 -3.11
CA ALA A 105 4.46 4.68 -2.21
C ALA A 105 4.90 3.65 -1.17
N GLY A 106 4.54 3.88 0.09
CA GLY A 106 4.87 2.98 1.19
C GLY A 106 3.75 2.85 2.20
N ASP A 107 3.72 1.70 2.85
CA ASP A 107 2.79 1.35 3.90
C ASP A 107 3.52 0.71 5.08
N ARG A 108 2.82 0.47 6.17
CA ARG A 108 3.34 -0.11 7.40
C ARG A 108 3.86 -1.52 7.17
N LEU A 109 5.03 -1.80 7.69
CA LEU A 109 5.59 -3.14 7.79
C LEU A 109 5.32 -3.67 9.19
N HIS A 110 4.61 -4.79 9.28
CA HIS A 110 4.27 -5.44 10.55
C HIS A 110 5.17 -6.67 10.79
N ASP A 111 5.42 -6.95 12.06
CA ASP A 111 6.01 -8.23 12.45
C ASP A 111 4.94 -9.34 12.54
N GLY A 112 5.37 -10.57 12.84
CA GLY A 112 4.45 -11.71 13.00
C GLY A 112 3.51 -11.62 14.21
N ARG A 113 3.57 -10.53 15.00
CA ARG A 113 2.69 -10.23 16.14
C ARG A 113 1.79 -9.02 15.88
N GLY A 114 1.83 -8.47 14.66
CA GLY A 114 1.05 -7.30 14.25
C GLY A 114 1.61 -5.95 14.72
N ALA A 115 2.80 -5.91 15.32
CA ALA A 115 3.43 -4.64 15.68
C ALA A 115 4.05 -3.98 14.44
N VAL A 116 3.87 -2.66 14.31
CA VAL A 116 4.51 -1.90 13.22
C VAL A 116 5.99 -1.78 13.52
N ILE A 117 6.83 -2.37 12.66
CA ILE A 117 8.28 -2.42 12.79
C ILE A 117 9.01 -1.58 11.75
N GLY A 118 8.28 -1.04 10.77
CA GLY A 118 8.88 -0.29 9.68
C GLY A 118 7.86 0.17 8.65
N THR A 119 8.36 0.53 7.49
CA THR A 119 7.57 0.74 6.29
C THR A 119 8.16 -0.08 5.12
N HIS A 120 7.30 -0.46 4.21
CA HIS A 120 7.68 -1.11 2.95
C HIS A 120 6.88 -0.52 1.80
N GLY A 121 7.39 -0.64 0.59
CA GLY A 121 6.69 -0.07 -0.55
C GLY A 121 7.45 -0.23 -1.85
N PHE A 122 7.12 0.64 -2.82
CA PHE A 122 7.64 0.57 -4.16
C PHE A 122 8.16 1.91 -4.66
N TYR A 123 9.22 1.85 -5.45
CA TYR A 123 9.66 2.90 -6.36
C TYR A 123 9.14 2.57 -7.76
N VAL A 124 8.58 3.55 -8.42
CA VAL A 124 8.17 3.47 -9.83
C VAL A 124 8.87 4.58 -10.60
N ASP A 125 9.71 4.21 -11.56
CA ASP A 125 10.35 5.16 -12.47
C ASP A 125 9.37 5.59 -13.56
N VAL A 126 8.99 6.86 -13.54
CA VAL A 126 8.06 7.49 -14.49
C VAL A 126 8.77 8.39 -15.50
N SER A 127 10.11 8.37 -15.58
CA SER A 127 10.92 9.27 -16.42
C SER A 127 10.63 9.20 -17.92
N ARG A 128 10.06 8.10 -18.39
CA ARG A 128 9.81 7.83 -19.80
C ARG A 128 8.34 7.67 -20.17
N LEU A 129 7.45 8.15 -19.32
CA LEU A 129 6.04 8.19 -19.70
C LEU A 129 5.85 9.34 -20.70
N PRO A 130 5.48 9.04 -21.97
CA PRO A 130 5.43 10.06 -23.03
C PRO A 130 4.23 10.99 -22.92
N ASP A 131 3.34 10.77 -21.93
CA ASP A 131 2.07 11.48 -21.82
C ASP A 131 1.80 11.87 -20.36
N PRO A 132 1.56 13.16 -20.06
CA PRO A 132 1.15 13.64 -18.75
C PRO A 132 -0.09 12.92 -18.19
N GLU A 133 -1.04 12.55 -19.03
CA GLU A 133 -2.23 11.79 -18.62
C GLU A 133 -1.87 10.38 -18.12
N GLN A 134 -0.85 9.76 -18.69
CA GLN A 134 -0.38 8.44 -18.26
C GLN A 134 0.34 8.51 -16.91
N GLU A 135 1.03 9.61 -16.65
CA GLU A 135 1.68 9.90 -15.38
C GLU A 135 0.66 10.12 -14.25
N GLU A 136 -0.41 10.87 -14.53
CA GLU A 136 -1.53 11.05 -13.60
C GLU A 136 -2.23 9.72 -13.30
N ARG A 137 -2.44 8.88 -14.30
CA ARG A 137 -3.04 7.53 -14.13
C ARG A 137 -2.19 6.62 -13.26
N VAL A 138 -0.85 6.63 -13.42
CA VAL A 138 0.07 5.84 -12.59
C VAL A 138 0.03 6.34 -11.15
N THR A 139 0.07 7.65 -10.94
CA THR A 139 -0.01 8.25 -9.59
C THR A 139 -1.35 7.95 -8.93
N ALA A 140 -2.46 8.08 -9.65
CA ALA A 140 -3.80 7.74 -9.17
C ALA A 140 -3.91 6.24 -8.83
N LYS A 141 -3.33 5.36 -9.66
CA LYS A 141 -3.36 3.92 -9.41
C LYS A 141 -2.55 3.51 -8.19
N LEU A 142 -1.41 4.15 -7.96
CA LEU A 142 -0.61 3.92 -6.76
C LEU A 142 -1.30 4.42 -5.49
N ALA A 143 -1.98 5.56 -5.55
CA ALA A 143 -2.82 6.04 -4.46
C ALA A 143 -3.97 5.06 -4.17
N GLU A 144 -4.65 4.57 -5.20
CA GLU A 144 -5.70 3.53 -5.07
C GLU A 144 -5.19 2.25 -4.40
N ILE A 145 -3.97 1.81 -4.74
CA ILE A 145 -3.34 0.63 -4.12
C ILE A 145 -3.05 0.88 -2.63
N ALA A 146 -2.53 2.07 -2.29
CA ALA A 146 -2.24 2.43 -0.90
C ALA A 146 -3.54 2.51 -0.07
N GLU A 147 -4.60 3.15 -0.60
CA GLU A 147 -5.92 3.21 0.03
C GLU A 147 -6.55 1.82 0.20
N SER A 148 -6.40 0.96 -0.80
CA SER A 148 -6.90 -0.42 -0.77
C SER A 148 -6.29 -1.22 0.38
N ARG A 149 -4.98 -1.07 0.59
CA ARG A 149 -4.28 -1.70 1.71
C ARG A 149 -4.75 -1.16 3.05
N ALA A 150 -4.91 0.16 3.16
CA ALA A 150 -5.40 0.77 4.39
C ALA A 150 -6.77 0.22 4.81
N ALA A 151 -7.70 0.06 3.86
CA ALA A 151 -9.01 -0.50 4.13
C ALA A 151 -8.94 -1.96 4.61
N ILE A 152 -8.10 -2.78 3.96
CA ILE A 152 -7.90 -4.19 4.36
C ILE A 152 -7.31 -4.27 5.77
N GLU A 153 -6.24 -3.52 6.05
CA GLU A 153 -5.60 -3.54 7.36
C GLU A 153 -6.52 -3.00 8.48
N GLN A 154 -7.29 -1.97 8.19
CA GLN A 154 -8.29 -1.45 9.13
C GLN A 154 -9.36 -2.50 9.45
N THR A 155 -9.88 -3.17 8.44
CA THR A 155 -10.90 -4.21 8.61
C THR A 155 -10.33 -5.42 9.36
N LYS A 156 -9.11 -5.85 9.06
CA LYS A 156 -8.40 -6.88 9.83
C LYS A 156 -8.34 -6.51 11.31
N GLY A 157 -7.87 -5.30 11.62
CA GLY A 157 -7.80 -4.82 13.01
C GLY A 157 -9.14 -4.87 13.73
N MET A 158 -10.24 -4.50 13.05
CA MET A 158 -11.59 -4.61 13.62
C MET A 158 -11.99 -6.07 13.85
N LEU A 159 -11.75 -6.97 12.91
CA LEU A 159 -12.06 -8.39 13.05
C LEU A 159 -11.25 -9.04 14.18
N MET A 160 -9.96 -8.71 14.29
CA MET A 160 -9.11 -9.16 15.39
C MET A 160 -9.69 -8.76 16.75
N LEU A 161 -10.16 -7.51 16.88
CA LEU A 161 -10.74 -6.99 18.09
C LEU A 161 -12.09 -7.65 18.43
N ILE A 162 -12.97 -7.80 17.43
CA ILE A 162 -14.33 -8.33 17.61
C ILE A 162 -14.31 -9.83 17.91
N TYR A 163 -13.48 -10.59 17.16
CA TYR A 163 -13.47 -12.06 17.24
C TYR A 163 -12.34 -12.63 18.07
N GLY A 164 -11.40 -11.82 18.55
CA GLY A 164 -10.25 -12.29 19.32
C GLY A 164 -9.31 -13.19 18.50
N ILE A 165 -9.27 -13.01 17.18
CA ILE A 165 -8.43 -13.78 16.24
C ILE A 165 -7.14 -13.03 15.92
N ASP A 166 -6.14 -13.75 15.43
CA ASP A 166 -4.88 -13.15 15.01
C ASP A 166 -4.96 -12.56 13.60
N ASP A 167 -3.88 -11.89 13.18
CA ASP A 167 -3.76 -11.21 11.90
C ASP A 167 -3.96 -12.14 10.71
N ASP A 168 -3.34 -13.32 10.75
CA ASP A 168 -3.44 -14.31 9.68
C ASP A 168 -4.87 -14.84 9.55
N ALA A 169 -5.54 -15.12 10.68
CA ALA A 169 -6.93 -15.59 10.69
C ALA A 169 -7.90 -14.51 10.18
N ALA A 170 -7.69 -13.25 10.57
CA ALA A 170 -8.50 -12.13 10.08
C ALA A 170 -8.35 -11.95 8.57
N PHE A 171 -7.13 -12.02 8.04
CA PHE A 171 -6.88 -11.95 6.61
C PHE A 171 -7.49 -13.13 5.84
N ASN A 172 -7.33 -14.34 6.36
CA ASN A 172 -7.90 -15.54 5.74
C ASN A 172 -9.43 -15.50 5.72
N LEU A 173 -10.07 -14.96 6.76
CA LEU A 173 -11.52 -14.76 6.80
C LEU A 173 -11.97 -13.78 5.71
N LEU A 174 -11.31 -12.63 5.58
CA LEU A 174 -11.62 -11.65 4.54
C LEU A 174 -11.42 -12.23 3.14
N LYS A 175 -10.32 -12.96 2.94
CA LYS A 175 -10.02 -13.61 1.67
C LYS A 175 -11.08 -14.65 1.30
N TRP A 176 -11.48 -15.48 2.26
CA TRP A 176 -12.54 -16.46 2.04
C TRP A 176 -13.86 -15.80 1.67
N LEU A 177 -14.30 -14.77 2.41
CA LEU A 177 -15.52 -14.01 2.10
C LEU A 177 -15.46 -13.36 0.71
N SER A 178 -14.31 -12.81 0.33
CA SER A 178 -14.07 -12.22 -0.98
C SER A 178 -14.20 -13.24 -2.11
N GLN A 179 -13.63 -14.42 -1.94
CA GLN A 179 -13.68 -15.52 -2.91
C GLN A 179 -15.09 -16.10 -3.03
N GLU A 180 -15.75 -16.37 -1.90
CA GLU A 180 -17.11 -16.91 -1.87
C GLU A 180 -18.12 -15.98 -2.53
N ALA A 181 -17.96 -14.66 -2.33
CA ALA A 181 -18.82 -13.65 -2.91
C ALA A 181 -18.44 -13.26 -4.36
N ASN A 182 -17.25 -13.68 -4.84
CA ASN A 182 -16.64 -13.22 -6.09
C ASN A 182 -16.54 -11.68 -6.17
N ILE A 183 -16.17 -11.05 -5.06
CA ILE A 183 -16.01 -9.59 -4.93
C ILE A 183 -14.54 -9.30 -4.64
N LYS A 184 -13.98 -8.23 -5.21
CA LYS A 184 -12.61 -7.80 -4.91
C LYS A 184 -12.45 -7.56 -3.41
N LEU A 185 -11.39 -8.14 -2.82
CA LEU A 185 -11.09 -8.06 -1.39
C LEU A 185 -11.15 -6.62 -0.85
N ARG A 186 -10.63 -5.66 -1.61
CA ARG A 186 -10.69 -4.24 -1.28
C ARG A 186 -12.11 -3.75 -1.06
N LEU A 187 -12.99 -3.95 -2.05
CA LEU A 187 -14.37 -3.47 -2.00
C LEU A 187 -15.16 -4.10 -0.84
N LEU A 188 -14.87 -5.36 -0.57
CA LEU A 188 -15.47 -6.04 0.57
C LEU A 188 -14.94 -5.48 1.90
N ALA A 189 -13.65 -5.23 2.01
CA ALA A 189 -13.05 -4.65 3.21
C ALA A 189 -13.54 -3.22 3.47
N GLU A 190 -13.65 -2.39 2.44
CA GLU A 190 -14.21 -1.04 2.52
C GLU A 190 -15.65 -1.08 3.05
N GLN A 191 -16.49 -1.97 2.50
CA GLN A 191 -17.88 -2.13 2.93
C GLN A 191 -17.98 -2.62 4.37
N ILE A 192 -17.24 -3.66 4.75
CA ILE A 192 -17.23 -4.17 6.12
C ILE A 192 -16.77 -3.07 7.09
N SER A 193 -15.72 -2.32 6.75
CA SER A 193 -15.21 -1.23 7.57
C SER A 193 -16.23 -0.11 7.75
N GLU A 194 -17.00 0.22 6.73
CA GLU A 194 -18.08 1.19 6.81
C GLU A 194 -19.24 0.69 7.66
N ASP A 195 -19.69 -0.54 7.41
CA ASP A 195 -20.74 -1.19 8.17
C ASP A 195 -20.42 -1.25 9.66
N LEU A 196 -19.18 -1.68 10.02
CA LEU A 196 -18.72 -1.76 11.40
C LEU A 196 -18.63 -0.40 12.09
N ARG A 197 -18.32 0.66 11.37
CA ARG A 197 -18.33 2.03 11.92
C ARG A 197 -19.72 2.52 12.28
N ASN A 198 -20.74 2.04 11.58
CA ASN A 198 -22.13 2.42 11.79
C ASN A 198 -22.80 1.61 12.93
N VAL A 199 -22.19 0.52 13.35
CA VAL A 199 -22.65 -0.30 14.47
C VAL A 199 -22.04 0.25 15.75
N GLY A 200 -22.89 0.62 16.71
CA GLY A 200 -22.44 1.20 17.98
C GLY A 200 -21.64 0.21 18.84
N PRO A 201 -20.87 0.71 19.82
CA PRO A 201 -19.99 -0.11 20.65
C PRO A 201 -20.71 -1.12 21.56
N ALA A 202 -22.03 -1.08 21.61
CA ALA A 202 -22.88 -2.01 22.39
C ALA A 202 -23.48 -3.13 21.54
N ALA A 203 -23.07 -3.28 20.27
CA ALA A 203 -23.60 -4.32 19.39
C ALA A 203 -23.25 -5.73 19.89
N SER A 204 -24.17 -6.65 19.72
CA SER A 204 -23.97 -8.06 20.07
C SER A 204 -23.09 -8.77 19.04
N GLN A 205 -22.48 -9.90 19.44
CA GLN A 205 -21.73 -10.77 18.54
C GLN A 205 -22.58 -11.16 17.30
N SER A 206 -23.86 -11.46 17.53
CA SER A 206 -24.78 -11.85 16.43
C SER A 206 -25.00 -10.75 15.41
N GLU A 207 -25.04 -9.48 15.82
CA GLU A 207 -25.15 -8.34 14.91
C GLU A 207 -23.89 -8.18 14.05
N PHE A 208 -22.70 -8.40 14.64
CA PHE A 208 -21.45 -8.41 13.89
C PHE A 208 -21.38 -9.57 12.89
N ASP A 209 -21.83 -10.77 13.26
CA ASP A 209 -21.87 -11.94 12.38
C ASP A 209 -22.79 -11.70 11.19
N GLU A 210 -24.00 -11.18 11.43
CA GLU A 210 -24.95 -10.84 10.37
C GLU A 210 -24.39 -9.79 9.41
N LEU A 211 -23.79 -8.74 9.95
CA LEU A 211 -23.19 -7.67 9.19
C LEU A 211 -22.06 -8.20 8.29
N LEU A 212 -21.16 -9.01 8.84
CA LEU A 212 -20.04 -9.60 8.11
C LEU A 212 -20.50 -10.49 6.97
N LEU A 213 -21.44 -11.39 7.24
CA LEU A 213 -21.96 -12.35 6.25
C LEU A 213 -22.80 -11.68 5.15
N THR A 214 -23.43 -10.54 5.45
CA THR A 214 -24.28 -9.81 4.49
C THR A 214 -23.57 -8.63 3.81
N ALA A 215 -22.34 -8.29 4.19
CA ALA A 215 -21.59 -7.18 3.60
C ALA A 215 -21.54 -7.23 2.07
N ARG A 216 -21.39 -8.43 1.51
CA ARG A 216 -21.39 -8.69 0.05
C ARG A 216 -22.63 -8.16 -0.68
N LEU A 217 -23.77 -8.06 0.00
CA LEU A 217 -25.05 -7.59 -0.59
C LEU A 217 -25.10 -6.07 -0.70
N ARG A 218 -24.20 -5.36 -0.02
CA ARG A 218 -24.12 -3.90 0.03
C ARG A 218 -23.02 -3.32 -0.84
N VAL A 219 -22.02 -4.13 -1.22
CA VAL A 219 -20.93 -3.69 -2.10
C VAL A 219 -21.50 -3.14 -3.41
N GLY A 220 -21.15 -1.90 -3.74
CA GLY A 220 -21.56 -1.24 -4.99
C GLY A 220 -22.97 -0.65 -5.01
N ARG A 221 -23.71 -0.68 -3.88
CA ARG A 221 -25.03 -0.03 -3.79
C ARG A 221 -25.00 1.44 -3.37
N ALA A 222 -23.83 1.94 -2.98
CA ALA A 222 -23.66 3.34 -2.57
C ALA A 222 -23.81 4.34 -3.73
N ASP A 223 -23.70 3.90 -4.98
CA ASP A 223 -23.81 4.73 -6.18
C ASP A 223 -25.20 4.73 -6.83
N ASP A 224 -26.17 3.98 -6.32
CA ASP A 224 -27.55 4.08 -6.79
C ASP A 224 -28.29 5.20 -6.04
N PRO A 225 -28.80 6.24 -6.73
CA PRO A 225 -29.59 7.26 -6.08
C PRO A 225 -30.88 6.63 -5.49
N PRO A 226 -31.37 7.12 -4.35
CA PRO A 226 -32.53 6.54 -3.70
C PRO A 226 -33.71 6.54 -4.66
N ILE A 227 -34.25 5.35 -4.93
CA ILE A 227 -35.47 5.18 -5.71
C ILE A 227 -36.55 5.99 -5.01
N ALA A 228 -37.00 7.09 -5.65
CA ALA A 228 -38.12 7.86 -5.19
C ALA A 228 -39.33 6.93 -5.05
N ARG A 229 -39.78 6.69 -3.83
CA ARG A 229 -41.05 6.03 -3.57
C ARG A 229 -42.11 7.06 -3.96
N GLU A 230 -42.71 6.83 -5.13
CA GLU A 230 -43.95 7.51 -5.47
C GLU A 230 -45.04 7.05 -4.47
N ALA A 231 -45.71 8.08 -3.92
CA ALA A 231 -46.85 7.93 -3.01
C ALA A 231 -48.11 7.55 -3.76
#